data_27d8f05adc52bc58ba0fee6310445866
#
_entry.id   27d8f05adc52bc58ba0fee6310445866
#
_cell.length_a   1.000
_cell.length_b   1.000
_cell.length_c   1.000
_cell.angle_alpha   90.00
_cell.angle_beta   90.00
_cell.angle_gamma   90.00
#
_symmetry.space_group_name_H-M   'P 1'
#
loop_
_entity.id
_entity.type
_entity.pdbx_description
1 polymer ?
#
loop_
_entity_poly.entity_id
_entity_poly.type
_entity_poly.pdbx_seq_one_letter_code
_entity_poly.pdbx_strand_id
1 'polypeptide(L)'
;MPEQTPRSAGPTGEQWELRRGGQRAVVVELGGALRQYEVDAVPVLDGFAADEPVTSGRGQLLVPWPNRVGGGRYRFDGAELQLPLSEPERHNAIHGLLRWTPWRLRAHSGDAVRVGTTLHPQPGYPFLLEVHAEYRLADDGLEVLVRAVNAGRTRAPYGVGQHPYLTVGTGFVDTALLTVPARRRLTTDDEGLPTGEVPVEGTAYDFRRARPIGTQALDTAFTGLDRDGTGRAVVRLAHPSGLRGTDLWLGEGTRYVQVYTGDTLSQPDRRRRGVAVEAMSCPADAFRTGTGLTVLEPGGGHVLRWGLRPWAAGDGTAVR
;
A
#
# COMPACT_ATOMS: atom_id res chain seq x y z
N MET A 1 -20.03 -35.93 16.99
CA MET A 1 -19.61 -34.57 16.67
C MET A 1 -20.18 -34.22 15.31
N PRO A 2 -21.11 -33.28 15.15
CA PRO A 2 -21.55 -32.90 13.82
C PRO A 2 -20.37 -32.30 13.06
N GLU A 3 -20.08 -32.83 11.90
CA GLU A 3 -19.14 -32.36 10.94
C GLU A 3 -19.59 -30.94 10.51
N GLN A 4 -18.83 -29.91 10.93
CA GLN A 4 -19.08 -28.56 10.45
C GLN A 4 -18.77 -28.55 8.95
N THR A 5 -19.81 -28.45 8.14
CA THR A 5 -19.67 -28.18 6.70
C THR A 5 -18.71 -26.99 6.56
N PRO A 6 -17.60 -27.13 5.82
CA PRO A 6 -16.68 -26.00 5.65
C PRO A 6 -17.50 -24.85 5.03
N ARG A 7 -17.55 -23.70 5.71
CA ARG A 7 -18.07 -22.47 5.10
C ARG A 7 -17.25 -22.26 3.83
N SER A 8 -17.92 -22.19 2.70
CA SER A 8 -17.29 -21.84 1.43
C SER A 8 -16.58 -20.50 1.64
N ALA A 9 -15.28 -20.55 1.85
CA ALA A 9 -14.47 -19.35 1.87
C ALA A 9 -14.55 -18.73 0.47
N GLY A 10 -14.90 -17.45 0.37
CA GLY A 10 -14.86 -16.72 -0.89
C GLY A 10 -13.46 -16.70 -1.51
N PRO A 11 -13.27 -16.08 -2.67
CA PRO A 11 -11.99 -16.09 -3.42
C PRO A 11 -10.82 -15.47 -2.65
N THR A 12 -11.10 -14.75 -1.55
CA THR A 12 -10.09 -14.10 -0.70
C THR A 12 -9.93 -14.74 0.67
N GLY A 13 -10.54 -15.93 0.87
CA GLY A 13 -10.49 -16.65 2.14
C GLY A 13 -11.37 -16.04 3.22
N GLU A 14 -10.95 -16.20 4.49
CA GLU A 14 -11.63 -15.60 5.62
C GLU A 14 -11.60 -14.07 5.54
N GLN A 15 -12.66 -13.44 6.10
CA GLN A 15 -12.79 -11.98 6.13
C GLN A 15 -13.09 -11.52 7.55
N TRP A 16 -12.33 -10.55 8.04
CA TRP A 16 -12.44 -10.02 9.39
C TRP A 16 -12.92 -8.58 9.35
N GLU A 17 -14.06 -8.35 9.96
CA GLU A 17 -14.69 -7.04 10.02
C GLU A 17 -14.34 -6.31 11.31
N LEU A 18 -14.03 -5.02 11.19
CA LEU A 18 -13.80 -4.10 12.29
C LEU A 18 -14.87 -3.02 12.26
N ARG A 19 -15.35 -2.60 13.44
CA ARG A 19 -16.31 -1.52 13.61
C ARG A 19 -15.93 -0.61 14.77
N ARG A 20 -16.07 0.70 14.56
CA ARG A 20 -15.94 1.71 15.61
C ARG A 20 -16.74 2.97 15.24
N GLY A 21 -17.77 3.31 16.03
CA GLY A 21 -18.70 4.38 15.66
C GLY A 21 -19.30 4.14 14.28
N GLY A 22 -19.26 5.13 13.39
CA GLY A 22 -19.68 5.01 12.00
C GLY A 22 -18.67 4.31 11.07
N GLN A 23 -17.50 3.94 11.59
CA GLN A 23 -16.44 3.34 10.80
C GLN A 23 -16.62 1.84 10.65
N ARG A 24 -16.35 1.33 9.45
CA ARG A 24 -16.32 -0.10 9.14
C ARG A 24 -15.14 -0.42 8.21
N ALA A 25 -14.31 -1.40 8.59
CA ALA A 25 -13.25 -1.91 7.73
C ALA A 25 -13.33 -3.43 7.62
N VAL A 26 -12.83 -3.98 6.51
CA VAL A 26 -12.74 -5.42 6.29
C VAL A 26 -11.37 -5.79 5.80
N VAL A 27 -10.72 -6.71 6.51
CA VAL A 27 -9.43 -7.32 6.14
C VAL A 27 -9.68 -8.74 5.69
N VAL A 28 -8.97 -9.20 4.65
CA VAL A 28 -9.14 -10.55 4.11
C VAL A 28 -7.88 -11.38 4.27
N GLU A 29 -8.05 -12.71 4.31
CA GLU A 29 -6.97 -13.68 4.48
C GLU A 29 -5.93 -13.60 3.35
N LEU A 30 -6.38 -13.50 2.10
CA LEU A 30 -5.47 -13.49 0.96
C LEU A 30 -4.67 -12.18 0.90
N GLY A 31 -3.36 -12.29 1.05
CA GLY A 31 -2.44 -11.16 1.00
C GLY A 31 -2.54 -10.20 2.20
N GLY A 32 -3.31 -10.55 3.26
CA GLY A 32 -3.60 -9.65 4.37
C GLY A 32 -4.27 -8.34 3.94
N ALA A 33 -5.05 -8.38 2.86
CA ALA A 33 -5.50 -7.18 2.16
C ALA A 33 -6.60 -6.42 2.93
N LEU A 34 -6.51 -5.09 2.92
CA LEU A 34 -7.58 -4.18 3.33
C LEU A 34 -8.59 -4.06 2.18
N ARG A 35 -9.66 -4.88 2.24
CA ARG A 35 -10.68 -4.97 1.19
C ARG A 35 -11.60 -3.76 1.14
N GLN A 36 -12.00 -3.26 2.29
CA GLN A 36 -12.99 -2.20 2.42
C GLN A 36 -12.67 -1.30 3.62
N TYR A 37 -12.92 -0.02 3.48
CA TYR A 37 -13.02 0.92 4.56
C TYR A 37 -14.03 2.00 4.19
N GLU A 38 -14.99 2.25 5.08
CA GLU A 38 -16.07 3.22 4.93
C GLU A 38 -16.37 3.92 6.27
N VAL A 39 -16.94 5.11 6.20
CA VAL A 39 -17.44 5.88 7.34
C VAL A 39 -18.86 6.31 7.04
N ASP A 40 -19.80 5.97 7.92
CA ASP A 40 -21.26 6.23 7.75
C ASP A 40 -21.77 5.74 6.37
N ALA A 41 -21.35 4.53 5.99
CA ALA A 41 -21.62 3.89 4.69
C ALA A 41 -21.06 4.64 3.46
N VAL A 42 -20.23 5.68 3.64
CA VAL A 42 -19.52 6.36 2.56
C VAL A 42 -18.17 5.70 2.35
N PRO A 43 -17.89 5.14 1.16
CA PRO A 43 -16.62 4.52 0.86
C PRO A 43 -15.45 5.50 0.95
N VAL A 44 -14.39 5.10 1.67
CA VAL A 44 -13.07 5.74 1.70
C VAL A 44 -12.13 5.06 0.71
N LEU A 45 -12.33 3.74 0.53
CA LEU A 45 -11.59 2.95 -0.45
C LEU A 45 -12.49 2.55 -1.62
N ASP A 46 -11.91 2.58 -2.83
CA ASP A 46 -12.41 1.82 -3.97
C ASP A 46 -11.95 0.37 -3.80
N GLY A 47 -12.70 -0.36 -2.99
CA GLY A 47 -12.45 -1.76 -2.63
C GLY A 47 -12.99 -2.75 -3.66
N PHE A 48 -13.37 -3.94 -3.21
CA PHE A 48 -13.99 -4.98 -4.04
C PHE A 48 -15.03 -5.75 -3.21
N ALA A 49 -15.96 -6.44 -3.88
CA ALA A 49 -17.02 -7.19 -3.22
C ALA A 49 -16.47 -8.44 -2.50
N ALA A 50 -17.26 -9.00 -1.57
CA ALA A 50 -16.83 -10.11 -0.73
C ALA A 50 -16.59 -11.40 -1.53
N ASP A 51 -17.25 -11.54 -2.66
CA ASP A 51 -17.22 -12.67 -3.60
C ASP A 51 -16.37 -12.38 -4.85
N GLU A 52 -15.73 -11.19 -4.93
CA GLU A 52 -14.81 -10.86 -6.02
C GLU A 52 -13.35 -11.26 -5.66
N PRO A 53 -12.57 -11.75 -6.65
CA PRO A 53 -11.13 -11.92 -6.47
C PRO A 53 -10.44 -10.57 -6.37
N VAL A 54 -9.33 -10.56 -5.64
CA VAL A 54 -8.44 -9.39 -5.61
C VAL A 54 -7.80 -9.18 -6.99
N THR A 55 -7.82 -7.94 -7.47
CA THR A 55 -7.15 -7.53 -8.71
C THR A 55 -6.26 -6.32 -8.48
N SER A 56 -5.24 -6.17 -9.31
CA SER A 56 -4.37 -4.97 -9.35
C SER A 56 -3.75 -4.61 -7.99
N GLY A 57 -3.44 -5.59 -7.16
CA GLY A 57 -2.83 -5.35 -5.85
C GLY A 57 -3.75 -4.71 -4.81
N ARG A 58 -5.02 -4.50 -5.10
CA ARG A 58 -5.99 -3.71 -4.34
C ARG A 58 -6.03 -4.07 -2.87
N GLY A 59 -5.56 -3.14 -2.02
CA GLY A 59 -5.47 -3.29 -0.58
C GLY A 59 -4.40 -4.25 -0.06
N GLN A 60 -3.68 -4.99 -0.94
CA GLN A 60 -2.70 -6.01 -0.55
C GLN A 60 -1.43 -5.42 0.07
N LEU A 61 -0.83 -6.19 0.96
CA LEU A 61 0.51 -5.94 1.49
C LEU A 61 1.56 -6.40 0.49
N LEU A 62 2.55 -5.55 0.26
CA LEU A 62 3.60 -5.72 -0.74
C LEU A 62 4.91 -6.08 -0.01
N VAL A 63 5.15 -7.37 0.17
CA VAL A 63 6.26 -7.92 0.98
C VAL A 63 6.92 -9.07 0.22
N PRO A 64 8.25 -9.16 0.18
CA PRO A 64 9.28 -8.37 0.84
C PRO A 64 9.83 -7.19 0.02
N TRP A 65 9.13 -6.76 -1.02
CA TRP A 65 9.40 -5.51 -1.73
C TRP A 65 8.11 -4.93 -2.30
N PRO A 66 7.91 -3.59 -2.26
CA PRO A 66 6.88 -2.90 -3.03
C PRO A 66 7.38 -2.65 -4.44
N ASN A 67 6.47 -2.44 -5.38
CA ASN A 67 6.75 -2.10 -6.78
C ASN A 67 7.67 -3.15 -7.46
N ARG A 68 8.53 -2.78 -8.40
CA ARG A 68 9.23 -3.64 -9.36
C ARG A 68 10.67 -3.97 -8.96
N VAL A 69 11.14 -5.14 -9.39
CA VAL A 69 12.56 -5.52 -9.46
C VAL A 69 12.83 -5.93 -10.89
N GLY A 70 13.68 -5.19 -11.59
CA GLY A 70 13.98 -5.33 -13.01
C GLY A 70 14.59 -6.71 -13.35
N GLY A 71 14.01 -7.38 -14.35
CA GLY A 71 14.38 -8.74 -14.72
C GLY A 71 14.17 -9.77 -13.61
N GLY A 72 13.63 -9.37 -12.45
CA GLY A 72 13.56 -10.19 -11.25
C GLY A 72 14.94 -10.58 -10.68
N ARG A 73 16.04 -10.00 -11.18
CA ARG A 73 17.41 -10.36 -10.80
C ARG A 73 17.99 -9.34 -9.83
N TYR A 74 18.69 -9.82 -8.82
CA TYR A 74 19.43 -8.95 -7.92
C TYR A 74 20.62 -9.68 -7.30
N ARG A 75 21.55 -8.91 -6.73
CA ARG A 75 22.69 -9.46 -5.97
C ARG A 75 22.56 -9.10 -4.52
N PHE A 76 22.73 -10.09 -3.65
CA PHE A 76 22.74 -9.88 -2.22
C PHE A 76 23.77 -10.78 -1.56
N ASP A 77 24.63 -10.20 -0.69
CA ASP A 77 25.72 -10.91 0.01
C ASP A 77 26.55 -11.81 -0.92
N GLY A 78 26.86 -11.32 -2.11
CA GLY A 78 27.68 -12.02 -3.11
C GLY A 78 26.94 -13.04 -3.97
N ALA A 79 25.70 -13.41 -3.62
CA ALA A 79 24.88 -14.32 -4.41
C ALA A 79 24.05 -13.58 -5.47
N GLU A 80 23.94 -14.16 -6.66
CA GLU A 80 22.96 -13.74 -7.67
C GLU A 80 21.66 -14.51 -7.48
N LEU A 81 20.54 -13.79 -7.40
CA LEU A 81 19.24 -14.33 -7.09
C LEU A 81 18.23 -13.94 -8.19
N GLN A 82 17.34 -14.89 -8.55
CA GLN A 82 16.32 -14.73 -9.58
C GLN A 82 14.93 -14.93 -8.97
N LEU A 83 14.16 -13.86 -8.87
CA LEU A 83 12.74 -13.88 -8.50
C LEU A 83 11.88 -14.34 -9.69
N PRO A 84 10.70 -14.93 -9.43
CA PRO A 84 9.75 -15.20 -10.51
C PRO A 84 9.25 -13.87 -11.11
N LEU A 85 9.17 -13.83 -12.45
CA LEU A 85 8.61 -12.68 -13.17
C LEU A 85 7.09 -12.70 -13.04
N SER A 86 6.55 -11.82 -12.24
CA SER A 86 5.10 -11.69 -11.97
C SER A 86 4.43 -10.56 -12.76
N GLU A 87 5.21 -9.78 -13.52
CA GLU A 87 4.81 -8.79 -14.52
C GLU A 87 5.61 -9.09 -15.81
N PRO A 88 5.31 -10.21 -16.50
CA PRO A 88 6.14 -10.70 -17.61
C PRO A 88 6.16 -9.76 -18.82
N GLU A 89 5.10 -9.00 -19.06
CA GLU A 89 4.99 -8.01 -20.13
C GLU A 89 5.98 -6.84 -20.00
N ARG A 90 6.50 -6.60 -18.79
CA ARG A 90 7.55 -5.60 -18.49
C ARG A 90 8.83 -6.24 -17.97
N HIS A 91 8.94 -7.57 -18.03
CA HIS A 91 10.08 -8.33 -17.53
C HIS A 91 10.42 -8.07 -16.05
N ASN A 92 9.43 -7.81 -15.20
CA ASN A 92 9.64 -7.50 -13.79
C ASN A 92 9.12 -8.58 -12.84
N ALA A 93 9.73 -8.66 -11.64
CA ALA A 93 9.10 -9.19 -10.45
C ALA A 93 8.43 -8.02 -9.70
N ILE A 94 7.09 -8.09 -9.46
CA ILE A 94 6.34 -6.97 -8.90
C ILE A 94 5.64 -7.34 -7.59
N HIS A 95 5.71 -6.42 -6.59
CA HIS A 95 4.91 -6.42 -5.37
C HIS A 95 5.11 -7.62 -4.44
N GLY A 96 6.32 -8.16 -4.40
CA GLY A 96 6.70 -9.17 -3.43
C GLY A 96 6.13 -10.56 -3.65
N LEU A 97 6.14 -11.38 -2.60
CA LEU A 97 5.83 -12.80 -2.63
C LEU A 97 4.60 -13.17 -1.79
N LEU A 98 4.09 -12.23 -0.96
CA LEU A 98 3.03 -12.53 0.01
C LEU A 98 1.63 -12.10 -0.41
N ARG A 99 1.44 -11.53 -1.62
CA ARG A 99 0.12 -11.10 -2.11
C ARG A 99 -0.88 -12.25 -2.30
N TRP A 100 -0.38 -13.43 -2.68
CA TRP A 100 -1.19 -14.61 -2.96
C TRP A 100 -1.05 -15.68 -1.87
N THR A 101 -0.50 -15.29 -0.72
CA THR A 101 -0.33 -16.17 0.44
C THR A 101 -1.45 -15.93 1.45
N PRO A 102 -2.01 -16.98 2.07
CA PRO A 102 -2.95 -16.81 3.16
C PRO A 102 -2.24 -16.23 4.40
N TRP A 103 -2.85 -15.21 4.98
CA TRP A 103 -2.46 -14.62 6.26
C TRP A 103 -3.40 -15.16 7.34
N ARG A 104 -2.85 -15.59 8.46
CA ARG A 104 -3.61 -16.22 9.55
C ARG A 104 -4.00 -15.19 10.59
N LEU A 105 -5.22 -15.30 11.09
CA LEU A 105 -5.68 -14.50 12.23
C LEU A 105 -4.78 -14.76 13.44
N ARG A 106 -4.33 -13.69 14.09
CA ARG A 106 -3.54 -13.72 15.33
C ARG A 106 -4.30 -13.14 16.51
N ALA A 107 -5.09 -12.10 16.27
CA ALA A 107 -6.00 -11.50 17.24
C ALA A 107 -7.11 -10.75 16.51
N HIS A 108 -8.30 -10.72 17.10
CA HIS A 108 -9.44 -9.94 16.59
C HIS A 108 -10.25 -9.41 17.77
N SER A 109 -10.53 -8.11 17.73
CA SER A 109 -11.48 -7.42 18.61
C SER A 109 -12.51 -6.67 17.73
N GLY A 110 -13.47 -5.97 18.36
CA GLY A 110 -14.46 -5.20 17.60
C GLY A 110 -13.85 -4.14 16.68
N ASP A 111 -12.72 -3.55 17.07
CA ASP A 111 -12.08 -2.40 16.41
C ASP A 111 -10.67 -2.68 15.90
N ALA A 112 -10.13 -3.88 16.08
CA ALA A 112 -8.79 -4.22 15.63
C ALA A 112 -8.68 -5.68 15.18
N VAL A 113 -7.87 -5.91 14.14
CA VAL A 113 -7.47 -7.26 13.71
C VAL A 113 -5.95 -7.29 13.51
N ARG A 114 -5.34 -8.37 13.97
CA ARG A 114 -3.95 -8.68 13.68
C ARG A 114 -3.87 -9.99 12.92
N VAL A 115 -3.22 -9.95 11.76
CA VAL A 115 -2.95 -11.10 10.91
C VAL A 115 -1.45 -11.31 10.76
N GLY A 116 -1.03 -12.51 10.40
CA GLY A 116 0.39 -12.79 10.21
C GLY A 116 0.63 -14.00 9.32
N THR A 117 1.79 -13.99 8.68
CA THR A 117 2.26 -15.11 7.84
C THR A 117 3.77 -15.26 7.95
N THR A 118 4.28 -16.39 7.48
CA THR A 118 5.71 -16.67 7.39
C THR A 118 6.09 -16.76 5.93
N LEU A 119 7.04 -15.95 5.50
CA LEU A 119 7.70 -16.11 4.21
C LEU A 119 8.85 -17.09 4.38
N HIS A 120 8.62 -18.32 3.94
CA HIS A 120 9.64 -19.38 3.94
C HIS A 120 10.67 -19.15 2.82
N PRO A 121 11.93 -19.62 3.03
CA PRO A 121 12.92 -19.62 1.98
C PRO A 121 12.40 -20.30 0.72
N GLN A 122 12.57 -19.63 -0.44
CA GLN A 122 12.12 -20.12 -1.72
C GLN A 122 13.06 -19.66 -2.84
N PRO A 123 12.97 -20.23 -4.06
CA PRO A 123 13.79 -19.79 -5.18
C PRO A 123 13.72 -18.27 -5.38
N GLY A 124 14.88 -17.64 -5.49
CA GLY A 124 15.02 -16.19 -5.64
C GLY A 124 14.92 -15.39 -4.35
N TYR A 125 14.41 -15.97 -3.25
CA TYR A 125 14.38 -15.31 -1.94
C TYR A 125 14.64 -16.34 -0.81
N PRO A 126 15.89 -16.76 -0.60
CA PRO A 126 16.24 -17.83 0.34
C PRO A 126 16.29 -17.36 1.81
N PHE A 127 15.42 -16.46 2.22
CA PHE A 127 15.38 -15.85 3.55
C PHE A 127 14.07 -16.17 4.27
N LEU A 128 14.13 -16.28 5.59
CA LEU A 128 12.97 -16.57 6.44
C LEU A 128 12.50 -15.31 7.14
N LEU A 129 11.27 -14.87 6.86
CA LEU A 129 10.66 -13.72 7.52
C LEU A 129 9.36 -14.12 8.23
N GLU A 130 9.17 -13.62 9.44
CA GLU A 130 7.87 -13.54 10.09
C GLU A 130 7.28 -12.15 9.89
N VAL A 131 6.05 -12.08 9.36
CA VAL A 131 5.40 -10.81 9.03
C VAL A 131 4.03 -10.74 9.69
N HIS A 132 3.76 -9.63 10.34
CA HIS A 132 2.48 -9.32 10.98
C HIS A 132 1.95 -7.98 10.49
N ALA A 133 0.65 -7.89 10.32
CA ALA A 133 -0.05 -6.64 10.07
C ALA A 133 -1.16 -6.45 11.11
N GLU A 134 -1.27 -5.27 11.67
CA GLU A 134 -2.35 -4.85 12.55
C GLU A 134 -3.13 -3.71 11.88
N TYR A 135 -4.43 -3.86 11.84
CA TYR A 135 -5.40 -2.87 11.40
C TYR A 135 -6.24 -2.49 12.61
N ARG A 136 -6.32 -1.20 12.91
CA ARG A 136 -7.06 -0.67 14.07
C ARG A 136 -7.88 0.54 13.68
N LEU A 137 -9.14 0.53 14.04
CA LEU A 137 -9.99 1.73 13.98
C LEU A 137 -9.78 2.57 15.25
N ALA A 138 -9.24 3.77 15.08
CA ALA A 138 -9.16 4.81 16.10
C ALA A 138 -10.36 5.76 15.96
N ASP A 139 -10.51 6.74 16.85
CA ASP A 139 -11.64 7.68 16.80
C ASP A 139 -11.62 8.51 15.50
N ASP A 140 -10.44 8.80 14.97
CA ASP A 140 -10.23 9.67 13.82
C ASP A 140 -9.89 8.93 12.52
N GLY A 141 -9.92 7.59 12.50
CA GLY A 141 -9.65 6.85 11.29
C GLY A 141 -9.03 5.47 11.49
N LEU A 142 -8.50 4.92 10.41
CA LEU A 142 -7.84 3.61 10.38
C LEU A 142 -6.32 3.77 10.50
N GLU A 143 -5.73 3.00 11.42
CA GLU A 143 -4.28 2.85 11.55
C GLU A 143 -3.84 1.48 11.04
N VAL A 144 -2.71 1.44 10.35
CA VAL A 144 -2.07 0.21 9.87
C VAL A 144 -0.62 0.16 10.35
N LEU A 145 -0.26 -0.96 10.93
CA LEU A 145 1.11 -1.27 11.34
C LEU A 145 1.53 -2.60 10.70
N VAL A 146 2.61 -2.58 9.93
CA VAL A 146 3.22 -3.80 9.40
C VAL A 146 4.59 -3.99 10.03
N ARG A 147 4.82 -5.17 10.61
CA ARG A 147 6.09 -5.54 11.22
C ARG A 147 6.63 -6.81 10.56
N ALA A 148 7.90 -6.77 10.16
CA ALA A 148 8.63 -7.95 9.73
C ALA A 148 9.81 -8.20 10.67
N VAL A 149 10.13 -9.48 10.87
CA VAL A 149 11.32 -9.93 11.61
C VAL A 149 12.03 -10.97 10.76
N ASN A 150 13.34 -10.83 10.63
CA ASN A 150 14.19 -11.86 10.04
C ASN A 150 14.35 -13.01 11.05
N ALA A 151 13.60 -14.07 10.83
CA ALA A 151 13.66 -15.29 11.66
C ALA A 151 14.73 -16.29 11.16
N GLY A 152 15.47 -15.92 10.11
CA GLY A 152 16.56 -16.72 9.53
C GLY A 152 17.90 -16.50 10.23
N ARG A 153 18.93 -17.13 9.66
CA ARG A 153 20.30 -17.10 10.21
C ARG A 153 21.25 -16.17 9.42
N THR A 154 20.79 -15.64 8.30
CA THR A 154 21.55 -14.74 7.43
C THR A 154 20.81 -13.43 7.29
N ARG A 155 21.51 -12.36 6.89
CA ARG A 155 20.88 -11.09 6.56
C ARG A 155 19.86 -11.27 5.44
N ALA A 156 18.82 -10.45 5.43
CA ALA A 156 17.78 -10.51 4.42
C ALA A 156 17.49 -9.10 3.84
N PRO A 157 17.43 -8.94 2.50
CA PRO A 157 16.99 -7.69 1.88
C PRO A 157 15.47 -7.56 2.06
N TYR A 158 15.00 -6.37 2.42
CA TYR A 158 13.60 -6.17 2.76
C TYR A 158 13.10 -4.78 2.33
N GLY A 159 11.89 -4.76 1.84
CA GLY A 159 11.07 -3.60 1.67
C GLY A 159 9.60 -3.94 1.88
N VAL A 160 8.77 -2.95 2.13
CA VAL A 160 7.35 -3.14 2.38
C VAL A 160 6.53 -1.96 1.87
N GLY A 161 5.32 -2.24 1.41
CA GLY A 161 4.30 -1.26 1.09
C GLY A 161 2.90 -1.84 1.24
N GLN A 162 1.90 -1.01 1.00
CA GLN A 162 0.52 -1.44 0.87
C GLN A 162 -0.19 -0.62 -0.20
N HIS A 163 -1.15 -1.23 -0.90
CA HIS A 163 -1.74 -0.72 -2.13
C HIS A 163 -3.23 -0.33 -2.01
N PRO A 164 -3.63 0.57 -1.08
CA PRO A 164 -4.99 1.05 -0.99
C PRO A 164 -5.34 1.96 -2.15
N TYR A 165 -6.55 1.81 -2.72
CA TYR A 165 -7.11 2.75 -3.69
C TYR A 165 -8.09 3.66 -2.96
N LEU A 166 -7.78 4.95 -2.86
CA LEU A 166 -8.64 5.94 -2.23
C LEU A 166 -9.73 6.42 -3.18
N THR A 167 -10.91 6.68 -2.64
CA THR A 167 -12.01 7.36 -3.35
C THR A 167 -12.60 8.48 -2.49
N VAL A 168 -13.16 9.48 -3.15
CA VAL A 168 -13.92 10.58 -2.50
C VAL A 168 -15.34 10.68 -3.04
N GLY A 169 -15.81 9.59 -3.72
CA GLY A 169 -17.16 9.49 -4.25
C GLY A 169 -17.37 10.30 -5.53
N THR A 170 -16.31 10.67 -6.25
CA THR A 170 -16.37 11.12 -7.64
C THR A 170 -16.46 9.91 -8.56
N GLY A 171 -17.18 10.00 -9.67
CA GLY A 171 -17.26 8.88 -10.63
C GLY A 171 -15.90 8.49 -11.19
N PHE A 172 -15.03 9.50 -11.43
CA PHE A 172 -13.63 9.36 -11.81
C PHE A 172 -12.77 10.28 -10.97
N VAL A 173 -11.48 9.95 -10.87
CA VAL A 173 -10.50 10.70 -10.06
C VAL A 173 -10.11 12.07 -10.64
N ASP A 174 -10.53 12.36 -11.88
CA ASP A 174 -10.11 13.55 -12.64
C ASP A 174 -10.40 14.85 -11.90
N THR A 175 -11.55 14.96 -11.27
CA THR A 175 -11.96 16.15 -10.52
C THR A 175 -11.50 16.16 -9.07
N ALA A 176 -11.03 15.04 -8.55
CA ALA A 176 -10.54 14.95 -7.18
C ALA A 176 -9.31 15.83 -6.98
N LEU A 177 -9.26 16.52 -5.85
CA LEU A 177 -8.12 17.38 -5.49
C LEU A 177 -7.07 16.55 -4.77
N LEU A 178 -5.87 16.50 -5.33
CA LEU A 178 -4.74 15.78 -4.76
C LEU A 178 -3.72 16.74 -4.17
N THR A 179 -3.22 16.40 -2.98
CA THR A 179 -2.04 17.03 -2.37
C THR A 179 -1.03 15.93 -2.01
N VAL A 180 0.22 16.10 -2.43
CA VAL A 180 1.34 15.22 -2.07
C VAL A 180 2.45 16.09 -1.50
N PRO A 181 2.79 15.95 -0.20
CA PRO A 181 3.79 16.79 0.46
C PRO A 181 5.21 16.30 0.15
N ALA A 182 5.57 16.23 -1.13
CA ALA A 182 6.84 15.71 -1.60
C ALA A 182 7.57 16.75 -2.44
N ARG A 183 8.89 16.85 -2.24
CA ARG A 183 9.75 17.78 -3.00
C ARG A 183 10.32 17.15 -4.26
N ARG A 184 10.34 15.83 -4.34
CA ARG A 184 11.00 15.08 -5.41
C ARG A 184 10.14 13.91 -5.85
N ARG A 185 10.37 13.48 -7.09
CA ARG A 185 9.79 12.26 -7.65
C ARG A 185 10.84 11.44 -8.36
N LEU A 186 10.59 10.17 -8.53
CA LEU A 186 11.40 9.32 -9.38
C LEU A 186 10.92 9.43 -10.84
N THR A 187 11.88 9.48 -11.76
CA THR A 187 11.65 9.24 -13.18
C THR A 187 11.81 7.76 -13.47
N THR A 188 11.09 7.24 -14.44
CA THR A 188 11.13 5.82 -14.83
C THR A 188 11.31 5.65 -16.32
N ASP A 189 11.87 4.50 -16.72
CA ASP A 189 11.85 4.02 -18.09
C ASP A 189 10.50 3.37 -18.47
N ASP A 190 10.43 2.78 -19.66
CA ASP A 190 9.23 2.11 -20.18
C ASP A 190 8.89 0.80 -19.42
N GLU A 191 9.86 0.21 -18.73
CA GLU A 191 9.65 -0.94 -17.86
C GLU A 191 9.16 -0.54 -16.46
N GLY A 192 9.12 0.77 -16.17
CA GLY A 192 8.71 1.34 -14.88
C GLY A 192 9.81 1.28 -13.84
N LEU A 193 11.08 1.16 -14.25
CA LEU A 193 12.23 1.15 -13.36
C LEU A 193 12.79 2.57 -13.19
N PRO A 194 13.25 2.94 -11.98
CA PRO A 194 13.79 4.28 -11.71
C PRO A 194 15.02 4.60 -12.56
N THR A 195 15.01 5.74 -13.23
CA THR A 195 16.13 6.29 -14.00
C THR A 195 16.79 7.50 -13.34
N GLY A 196 16.13 8.08 -12.34
CA GLY A 196 16.64 9.24 -11.62
C GLY A 196 15.64 9.79 -10.61
N GLU A 197 16.08 10.81 -9.89
CA GLU A 197 15.28 11.54 -8.92
C GLU A 197 15.34 13.02 -9.23
N VAL A 198 14.19 13.65 -9.48
CA VAL A 198 14.08 15.06 -9.91
C VAL A 198 13.14 15.85 -8.99
N PRO A 199 13.31 17.18 -8.86
CA PRO A 199 12.37 18.02 -8.13
C PRO A 199 10.99 18.03 -8.80
N VAL A 200 9.93 18.20 -8.01
CA VAL A 200 8.57 18.36 -8.52
C VAL A 200 8.24 19.83 -8.87
N GLU A 201 8.95 20.77 -8.26
CA GLU A 201 8.70 22.20 -8.39
C GLU A 201 8.64 22.68 -9.84
N GLY A 202 7.59 23.42 -10.16
CA GLY A 202 7.37 23.97 -11.51
C GLY A 202 7.01 22.93 -12.58
N THR A 203 6.74 21.68 -12.18
CA THR A 203 6.36 20.61 -13.12
C THR A 203 4.88 20.22 -12.98
N ALA A 204 4.38 19.43 -13.93
CA ALA A 204 3.06 18.81 -13.85
C ALA A 204 2.92 17.81 -12.68
N TYR A 205 3.99 17.49 -11.97
CA TYR A 205 4.01 16.59 -10.81
C TYR A 205 4.05 17.37 -9.49
N ASP A 206 3.96 18.70 -9.52
CA ASP A 206 3.91 19.50 -8.28
C ASP A 206 2.50 19.50 -7.68
N PHE A 207 2.30 18.56 -6.77
CA PHE A 207 1.08 18.41 -5.96
C PHE A 207 1.28 18.90 -4.52
N ARG A 208 2.29 19.70 -4.22
CA ARG A 208 2.48 20.27 -2.87
C ARG A 208 1.35 21.19 -2.45
N ARG A 209 0.59 21.72 -3.40
CA ARG A 209 -0.67 22.44 -3.20
C ARG A 209 -1.81 21.65 -3.83
N ALA A 210 -2.97 21.67 -3.19
CA ALA A 210 -4.16 21.00 -3.69
C ALA A 210 -4.51 21.45 -5.10
N ARG A 211 -4.64 20.50 -6.03
CA ARG A 211 -5.13 20.74 -7.38
C ARG A 211 -5.83 19.51 -7.94
N PRO A 212 -6.73 19.67 -8.93
CA PRO A 212 -7.34 18.55 -9.63
C PRO A 212 -6.27 17.62 -10.24
N ILE A 213 -6.51 16.32 -10.19
CA ILE A 213 -5.68 15.34 -10.91
C ILE A 213 -5.77 15.58 -12.41
N GLY A 214 -6.95 15.95 -12.89
CA GLY A 214 -7.20 16.16 -14.32
C GLY A 214 -7.07 14.86 -15.09
N THR A 215 -6.69 14.96 -16.35
CA THR A 215 -6.44 13.81 -17.24
C THR A 215 -5.02 13.25 -17.09
N GLN A 216 -4.22 13.78 -16.15
CA GLN A 216 -2.86 13.32 -15.96
C GLN A 216 -2.85 11.87 -15.48
N ALA A 217 -2.17 11.00 -16.23
CA ALA A 217 -1.86 9.65 -15.80
C ALA A 217 -0.67 9.70 -14.84
N LEU A 218 -0.86 9.16 -13.64
CA LEU A 218 0.18 9.01 -12.63
C LEU A 218 0.45 7.52 -12.40
N ASP A 219 1.71 7.14 -12.44
CA ASP A 219 2.30 5.92 -11.88
C ASP A 219 3.67 6.33 -11.35
N THR A 220 3.68 7.09 -10.25
CA THR A 220 4.83 7.90 -9.85
C THR A 220 5.15 7.73 -8.38
N ALA A 221 6.40 7.38 -8.07
CA ALA A 221 6.94 7.39 -6.72
C ALA A 221 7.43 8.80 -6.36
N PHE A 222 6.94 9.32 -5.25
CA PHE A 222 7.34 10.58 -4.64
C PHE A 222 8.19 10.34 -3.40
N THR A 223 9.14 11.24 -3.15
CA THR A 223 10.05 11.21 -2.01
C THR A 223 10.44 12.63 -1.56
N GLY A 224 11.31 12.75 -0.56
CA GLY A 224 11.59 14.06 0.04
C GLY A 224 10.33 14.61 0.70
N LEU A 225 9.64 13.74 1.47
CA LEU A 225 8.35 14.04 2.09
C LEU A 225 8.51 15.10 3.18
N ASP A 226 7.73 16.19 3.09
CA ASP A 226 7.60 17.18 4.14
C ASP A 226 6.78 16.60 5.29
N ARG A 227 7.35 16.58 6.49
CA ARG A 227 6.75 15.99 7.69
C ARG A 227 6.39 17.07 8.69
N ASP A 228 5.27 16.86 9.38
CA ASP A 228 4.82 17.71 10.49
C ASP A 228 5.64 17.49 11.78
N GLY A 229 5.31 18.22 12.83
CA GLY A 229 5.97 18.11 14.14
C GLY A 229 5.81 16.74 14.82
N THR A 230 4.93 15.87 14.33
CA THR A 230 4.77 14.47 14.79
C THR A 230 5.57 13.47 13.96
N GLY A 231 6.29 13.94 12.94
CA GLY A 231 7.04 13.11 12.00
C GLY A 231 6.18 12.46 10.92
N ARG A 232 4.93 12.88 10.74
CA ARG A 232 4.02 12.37 9.70
C ARG A 232 4.04 13.28 8.47
N ALA A 233 4.03 12.67 7.28
CA ALA A 233 3.68 13.35 6.04
C ALA A 233 2.25 12.98 5.66
N VAL A 234 1.49 13.87 5.04
CA VAL A 234 0.07 13.65 4.76
C VAL A 234 -0.23 13.86 3.28
N VAL A 235 -0.59 12.79 2.59
CA VAL A 235 -1.20 12.85 1.26
C VAL A 235 -2.69 13.05 1.44
N ARG A 236 -3.26 14.07 0.78
CA ARG A 236 -4.69 14.35 0.86
C ARG A 236 -5.35 14.12 -0.49
N LEU A 237 -6.44 13.36 -0.48
CA LEU A 237 -7.38 13.28 -1.58
C LEU A 237 -8.71 13.90 -1.14
N ALA A 238 -9.15 14.97 -1.80
CA ALA A 238 -10.37 15.68 -1.45
C ALA A 238 -11.38 15.67 -2.60
N HIS A 239 -12.65 15.69 -2.24
CA HIS A 239 -13.74 15.92 -3.19
C HIS A 239 -13.61 17.35 -3.78
N PRO A 240 -13.99 17.58 -5.04
CA PRO A 240 -13.84 18.89 -5.68
C PRO A 240 -14.60 20.03 -4.97
N SER A 241 -15.63 19.71 -4.18
CA SER A 241 -16.30 20.72 -3.34
C SER A 241 -15.41 21.25 -2.20
N GLY A 242 -14.31 20.57 -1.86
CA GLY A 242 -13.48 20.88 -0.71
C GLY A 242 -14.12 20.60 0.65
N LEU A 243 -15.31 19.98 0.68
CA LEU A 243 -16.09 19.77 1.91
C LEU A 243 -15.85 18.39 2.56
N ARG A 244 -15.17 17.47 1.90
CA ARG A 244 -14.81 16.15 2.40
C ARG A 244 -13.59 15.59 1.71
N GLY A 245 -12.92 14.66 2.34
CA GLY A 245 -11.75 14.01 1.79
C GLY A 245 -11.19 12.95 2.71
N THR A 246 -10.02 12.44 2.34
CA THR A 246 -9.25 11.49 3.13
C THR A 246 -7.80 11.91 3.17
N ASP A 247 -7.24 11.97 4.34
CA ASP A 247 -5.83 12.12 4.59
C ASP A 247 -5.20 10.73 4.76
N LEU A 248 -4.24 10.39 3.92
CA LEU A 248 -3.36 9.25 4.15
C LEU A 248 -2.09 9.76 4.79
N TRP A 249 -1.91 9.46 6.07
CA TRP A 249 -0.69 9.84 6.77
C TRP A 249 0.38 8.74 6.68
N LEU A 250 1.62 9.17 6.51
CA LEU A 250 2.82 8.36 6.33
C LEU A 250 3.71 8.55 7.56
N GLY A 251 3.83 7.52 8.38
CA GLY A 251 4.58 7.55 9.64
C GLY A 251 5.93 6.83 9.57
N GLU A 252 6.24 6.12 10.64
CA GLU A 252 7.48 5.36 10.80
C GLU A 252 7.70 4.37 9.64
N GLY A 253 8.93 4.28 9.15
CA GLY A 253 9.34 3.35 8.08
C GLY A 253 8.91 3.76 6.68
N THR A 254 8.03 4.75 6.50
CA THR A 254 7.62 5.24 5.18
C THR A 254 8.61 6.28 4.67
N ARG A 255 9.16 6.07 3.49
CA ARG A 255 10.11 7.00 2.85
C ARG A 255 9.62 7.48 1.49
N TYR A 256 8.76 6.68 0.87
CA TYR A 256 8.22 6.93 -0.46
C TYR A 256 6.70 6.79 -0.42
N VAL A 257 6.05 7.46 -1.35
CA VAL A 257 4.64 7.24 -1.65
C VAL A 257 4.47 7.08 -3.15
N GLN A 258 3.88 5.96 -3.59
CA GLN A 258 3.45 5.79 -4.97
C GLN A 258 2.06 6.36 -5.12
N VAL A 259 1.85 7.13 -6.19
CA VAL A 259 0.52 7.58 -6.61
C VAL A 259 0.24 7.00 -7.99
N TYR A 260 -0.85 6.21 -8.08
CA TYR A 260 -1.25 5.59 -9.33
C TYR A 260 -2.75 5.86 -9.60
N THR A 261 -3.05 6.46 -10.74
CA THR A 261 -4.41 6.86 -11.11
C THR A 261 -5.24 5.76 -11.77
N GLY A 262 -4.67 4.56 -11.94
CA GLY A 262 -5.41 3.40 -12.42
C GLY A 262 -5.68 3.39 -13.93
N ASP A 263 -4.93 4.15 -14.73
CA ASP A 263 -5.17 4.28 -16.17
C ASP A 263 -4.99 2.97 -16.95
N THR A 264 -4.06 2.12 -16.50
CA THR A 264 -3.68 0.88 -17.18
C THR A 264 -4.26 -0.39 -16.54
N LEU A 265 -5.26 -0.25 -15.64
CA LEU A 265 -5.93 -1.40 -15.05
C LEU A 265 -6.49 -2.31 -16.13
N SER A 266 -6.32 -3.64 -15.95
CA SER A 266 -6.84 -4.65 -16.89
C SER A 266 -8.35 -4.64 -17.00
N GLN A 267 -9.05 -4.18 -15.95
CA GLN A 267 -10.50 -4.01 -15.89
C GLN A 267 -10.86 -2.58 -16.33
N PRO A 268 -11.39 -2.35 -17.55
CA PRO A 268 -11.67 -1.01 -18.08
C PRO A 268 -12.66 -0.21 -17.24
N ASP A 269 -13.66 -0.87 -16.65
CA ASP A 269 -14.70 -0.28 -15.79
C ASP A 269 -14.15 0.18 -14.43
N ARG A 270 -12.96 -0.28 -14.02
CA ARG A 270 -12.25 0.11 -12.80
C ARG A 270 -11.25 1.24 -13.03
N ARG A 271 -10.93 1.56 -14.29
CA ARG A 271 -9.94 2.60 -14.61
C ARG A 271 -10.37 3.94 -14.05
N ARG A 272 -9.44 4.60 -13.37
CA ARG A 272 -9.60 5.96 -12.81
C ARG A 272 -10.78 6.10 -11.82
N ARG A 273 -11.27 5.00 -11.21
CA ARG A 273 -12.30 5.03 -10.17
C ARG A 273 -11.73 5.39 -8.79
N GLY A 274 -10.51 4.99 -8.53
CA GLY A 274 -9.78 5.27 -7.29
C GLY A 274 -8.32 5.64 -7.59
N VAL A 275 -7.70 6.34 -6.67
CA VAL A 275 -6.26 6.66 -6.70
C VAL A 275 -5.55 5.72 -5.74
N ALA A 276 -4.62 4.88 -6.24
CA ALA A 276 -3.74 4.17 -5.35
C ALA A 276 -2.74 5.17 -4.73
N VAL A 277 -2.67 5.17 -3.40
CA VAL A 277 -1.70 5.95 -2.63
C VAL A 277 -0.99 4.98 -1.71
N GLU A 278 0.20 4.56 -2.13
CA GLU A 278 0.90 3.45 -1.50
C GLU A 278 1.98 3.97 -0.56
N ALA A 279 1.83 3.69 0.73
CA ALA A 279 2.90 3.87 1.71
C ALA A 279 4.00 2.85 1.44
N MET A 280 5.24 3.29 1.19
CA MET A 280 6.36 2.40 0.86
C MET A 280 7.62 2.73 1.67
N SER A 281 8.37 1.68 2.06
CA SER A 281 9.66 1.83 2.73
C SER A 281 10.80 2.11 1.76
N CYS A 282 10.71 1.61 0.54
CA CYS A 282 11.70 1.77 -0.53
C CYS A 282 11.01 1.92 -1.89
N PRO A 283 11.70 2.45 -2.91
CA PRO A 283 11.15 2.59 -4.25
C PRO A 283 11.23 1.26 -5.03
N ALA A 284 10.75 1.29 -6.29
CA ALA A 284 11.04 0.24 -7.24
C ALA A 284 12.55 0.00 -7.36
N ASP A 285 12.90 -1.21 -7.73
CA ASP A 285 14.27 -1.68 -8.01
C ASP A 285 15.27 -1.58 -6.84
N ALA A 286 14.76 -1.42 -5.62
CA ALA A 286 15.58 -1.29 -4.41
C ALA A 286 16.48 -2.51 -4.18
N PHE A 287 16.04 -3.72 -4.55
CA PHE A 287 16.85 -4.95 -4.43
C PHE A 287 18.07 -4.94 -5.34
N ARG A 288 18.00 -4.28 -6.50
CA ARG A 288 19.12 -4.16 -7.44
C ARG A 288 20.00 -2.97 -7.12
N THR A 289 19.39 -1.84 -6.80
CA THR A 289 20.09 -0.55 -6.66
C THR A 289 20.60 -0.30 -5.25
N GLY A 290 20.04 -0.96 -4.24
CA GLY A 290 20.27 -0.67 -2.83
C GLY A 290 19.57 0.60 -2.34
N THR A 291 18.92 1.36 -3.20
CA THR A 291 18.29 2.64 -2.86
C THR A 291 17.13 2.42 -1.90
N GLY A 292 17.23 2.97 -0.69
CA GLY A 292 16.20 2.84 0.34
C GLY A 292 15.99 1.41 0.86
N LEU A 293 16.77 0.44 0.41
CA LEU A 293 16.70 -0.95 0.84
C LEU A 293 16.95 -1.07 2.34
N THR A 294 16.12 -1.84 3.02
CA THR A 294 16.38 -2.27 4.40
C THR A 294 17.07 -3.63 4.38
N VAL A 295 18.13 -3.78 5.15
CA VAL A 295 18.76 -5.08 5.40
C VAL A 295 18.43 -5.48 6.81
N LEU A 296 17.76 -6.61 6.96
CA LEU A 296 17.40 -7.17 8.27
C LEU A 296 18.48 -8.15 8.73
N GLU A 297 19.19 -7.82 9.80
CA GLU A 297 20.07 -8.76 10.49
C GLU A 297 19.26 -9.93 11.08
N PRO A 298 19.86 -11.10 11.35
CA PRO A 298 19.19 -12.19 12.08
C PRO A 298 18.57 -11.71 13.39
N GLY A 299 17.27 -11.94 13.59
CA GLY A 299 16.47 -11.41 14.69
C GLY A 299 16.11 -9.92 14.59
N GLY A 300 16.68 -9.21 13.63
CA GLY A 300 16.34 -7.81 13.34
C GLY A 300 14.98 -7.65 12.69
N GLY A 301 14.37 -6.48 12.85
CA GLY A 301 13.05 -6.20 12.31
C GLY A 301 12.90 -4.81 11.69
N HIS A 302 11.78 -4.62 11.01
CA HIS A 302 11.35 -3.34 10.44
C HIS A 302 9.88 -3.11 10.74
N VAL A 303 9.51 -1.84 10.90
CA VAL A 303 8.12 -1.39 11.10
C VAL A 303 7.76 -0.38 10.02
N LEU A 304 6.58 -0.53 9.44
CA LEU A 304 5.93 0.45 8.59
C LEU A 304 4.62 0.88 9.27
N ARG A 305 4.42 2.19 9.43
CA ARG A 305 3.17 2.76 9.96
C ARG A 305 2.58 3.76 8.98
N TRP A 306 1.28 3.64 8.75
CA TRP A 306 0.50 4.58 7.97
C TRP A 306 -0.98 4.50 8.40
N GLY A 307 -1.81 5.37 7.89
CA GLY A 307 -3.25 5.27 8.17
C GLY A 307 -4.08 6.23 7.35
N LEU A 308 -5.40 6.11 7.50
CA LEU A 308 -6.41 6.89 6.81
C LEU A 308 -7.20 7.69 7.83
N ARG A 309 -7.36 8.98 7.58
CA ARG A 309 -8.21 9.89 8.34
C ARG A 309 -9.20 10.53 7.38
N PRO A 310 -10.42 9.98 7.25
CA PRO A 310 -11.52 10.65 6.55
C PRO A 310 -11.94 11.89 7.31
N TRP A 311 -12.38 12.93 6.59
CA TRP A 311 -12.86 14.16 7.18
C TRP A 311 -14.00 14.77 6.35
N ALA A 312 -14.91 15.52 7.03
CA ALA A 312 -15.94 16.34 6.41
C ALA A 312 -15.93 17.75 7.00
N ALA A 313 -16.37 18.75 6.23
CA ALA A 313 -16.51 20.10 6.72
C ALA A 313 -17.62 20.14 7.79
N GLY A 314 -17.27 20.58 8.98
CA GLY A 314 -18.14 20.54 10.18
C GLY A 314 -17.50 19.80 11.36
N ASP A 315 -16.52 18.92 11.11
CA ASP A 315 -15.85 18.12 12.14
C ASP A 315 -14.71 18.86 12.86
N GLY A 316 -14.64 20.19 12.77
CA GLY A 316 -13.60 21.01 13.43
C GLY A 316 -12.20 20.92 12.77
N THR A 317 -12.05 20.16 11.69
CA THR A 317 -10.80 19.97 10.92
C THR A 317 -10.76 20.77 9.62
N ALA A 318 -11.57 21.84 9.51
CA ALA A 318 -11.55 22.71 8.34
C ALA A 318 -10.13 23.24 8.09
N VAL A 319 -9.66 22.99 6.90
CA VAL A 319 -8.38 23.39 6.32
C VAL A 319 -8.09 24.88 6.56
N ARG A 320 -7.01 25.19 7.26
CA ARG A 320 -6.31 26.49 7.14
C ARG A 320 -5.19 26.38 6.13
#